data_41d341e97a447b5cdc088a9a61f4c555
#
_entry.id   41d341e97a447b5cdc088a9a61f4c555
#
_cell.length_a   1.000
_cell.length_b   1.000
_cell.length_c   1.000
_cell.angle_alpha   90.00
_cell.angle_beta   90.00
_cell.angle_gamma   90.00
#
_symmetry.space_group_name_H-M   'P 1'
#
loop_
_entity.id
_entity.type
_entity.pdbx_description
1 polymer ?
#
loop_
_entity_poly.entity_id
_entity_poly.type
_entity_poly.pdbx_seq_one_letter_code
_entity_poly.pdbx_strand_id
1 'polypeptide(L)'
;LPKSESPFRFVDAQRTDKIGNINLFKVDSMVRANNSVAFLIIRNDSILYEQYYQKYTDESIVASFSAAKSYTSALIGAAMADGFIKDVNEPITNYIPELKSNVGFDKITIEHLLQMTSGIESNESYYNPFGQAARLYYGRSLRKYIKKLKVEYEPGTRFAYRSINTQLLGLIVERATSTSITDYLNEKIWKHLGTETDASWSIDRKK
;
A
#
# COMPACT_ATOMS: atom_id res chain seq x y z
N LEU A 1 -2.71 -13.78 4.66
CA LEU A 1 -4.00 -13.10 4.77
C LEU A 1 -5.08 -14.05 4.26
N PRO A 2 -5.75 -14.79 5.15
CA PRO A 2 -6.78 -15.75 4.77
C PRO A 2 -8.03 -15.04 4.22
N LYS A 3 -8.77 -15.71 3.35
CA LYS A 3 -10.08 -15.26 2.93
C LYS A 3 -11.06 -15.19 4.11
N SER A 4 -12.13 -14.42 3.94
CA SER A 4 -13.19 -14.32 4.94
C SER A 4 -13.95 -15.64 5.08
N GLU A 5 -14.35 -15.99 6.31
CA GLU A 5 -15.30 -17.10 6.57
C GLU A 5 -16.71 -16.75 6.06
N SER A 6 -17.02 -15.46 5.97
CA SER A 6 -18.28 -14.92 5.46
C SER A 6 -17.99 -13.88 4.37
N PRO A 7 -17.68 -14.30 3.13
CA PRO A 7 -17.38 -13.40 2.05
C PRO A 7 -18.54 -12.45 1.74
N PHE A 8 -18.20 -11.20 1.47
CA PHE A 8 -19.18 -10.23 1.00
C PHE A 8 -19.68 -10.64 -0.38
N ARG A 9 -21.00 -10.60 -0.59
CA ARG A 9 -21.64 -10.96 -1.85
C ARG A 9 -22.20 -9.71 -2.52
N PHE A 10 -21.61 -9.36 -3.64
CA PHE A 10 -22.17 -8.35 -4.52
C PHE A 10 -23.42 -8.88 -5.23
N VAL A 11 -24.37 -7.99 -5.47
CA VAL A 11 -25.52 -8.31 -6.34
C VAL A 11 -25.04 -8.29 -7.80
N ASP A 12 -25.29 -9.37 -8.53
CA ASP A 12 -25.05 -9.37 -9.98
C ASP A 12 -26.16 -8.58 -10.69
N ALA A 13 -25.78 -7.46 -11.29
CA ALA A 13 -26.63 -6.57 -12.05
C ALA A 13 -25.95 -6.13 -13.35
N GLN A 14 -25.16 -7.01 -13.95
CA GLN A 14 -24.32 -6.72 -15.10
C GLN A 14 -25.14 -6.20 -16.29
N ARG A 15 -24.56 -5.28 -17.03
CA ARG A 15 -25.07 -4.67 -18.24
C ARG A 15 -24.19 -5.04 -19.42
N THR A 16 -24.77 -5.12 -20.60
CA THR A 16 -24.06 -5.55 -21.80
C THR A 16 -23.75 -4.41 -22.76
N ASP A 17 -24.53 -3.32 -22.73
CA ASP A 17 -24.46 -2.25 -23.71
C ASP A 17 -24.03 -0.91 -23.12
N LYS A 18 -24.68 -0.50 -22.02
CA LYS A 18 -24.43 0.80 -21.38
C LYS A 18 -24.75 0.83 -19.89
N ILE A 19 -24.10 1.73 -19.17
CA ILE A 19 -24.41 2.12 -17.80
C ILE A 19 -24.62 3.64 -17.81
N GLY A 20 -25.87 4.08 -17.72
CA GLY A 20 -26.22 5.49 -17.95
C GLY A 20 -25.79 5.92 -19.35
N ASN A 21 -24.92 6.94 -19.43
CA ASN A 21 -24.37 7.43 -20.69
C ASN A 21 -23.04 6.74 -21.09
N ILE A 22 -22.56 5.79 -20.29
CA ILE A 22 -21.29 5.08 -20.54
C ILE A 22 -21.54 3.92 -21.49
N ASN A 23 -20.93 3.95 -22.67
CA ASN A 23 -20.97 2.86 -23.65
C ASN A 23 -19.92 1.81 -23.29
N LEU A 24 -20.35 0.60 -22.93
CA LEU A 24 -19.48 -0.47 -22.45
C LEU A 24 -18.56 -1.03 -23.54
N PHE A 25 -18.96 -1.01 -24.81
CA PHE A 25 -18.07 -1.42 -25.92
C PHE A 25 -16.86 -0.48 -26.04
N LYS A 26 -17.06 0.82 -25.83
CA LYS A 26 -15.94 1.79 -25.81
C LYS A 26 -15.04 1.57 -24.61
N VAL A 27 -15.61 1.30 -23.44
CA VAL A 27 -14.86 0.96 -22.23
C VAL A 27 -14.03 -0.29 -22.45
N ASP A 28 -14.63 -1.38 -22.93
CA ASP A 28 -13.94 -2.65 -23.21
C ASP A 28 -12.77 -2.45 -24.19
N SER A 29 -12.99 -1.74 -25.29
CA SER A 29 -11.95 -1.44 -26.26
C SER A 29 -10.78 -0.66 -25.66
N MET A 30 -11.07 0.35 -24.84
CA MET A 30 -10.04 1.15 -24.15
C MET A 30 -9.27 0.33 -23.15
N VAL A 31 -9.95 -0.48 -22.35
CA VAL A 31 -9.33 -1.31 -21.30
C VAL A 31 -8.42 -2.37 -21.94
N ARG A 32 -8.84 -3.00 -23.04
CA ARG A 32 -8.01 -3.94 -23.83
C ARG A 32 -6.77 -3.26 -24.39
N ALA A 33 -6.92 -2.08 -24.97
CA ALA A 33 -5.78 -1.33 -25.55
C ALA A 33 -4.72 -0.95 -24.52
N ASN A 34 -5.10 -0.84 -23.24
CA ASN A 34 -4.18 -0.57 -22.12
C ASN A 34 -3.62 -1.84 -21.45
N ASN A 35 -3.80 -3.02 -22.03
CA ASN A 35 -3.32 -4.29 -21.48
C ASN A 35 -3.78 -4.55 -20.04
N SER A 36 -4.95 -4.07 -19.66
CA SER A 36 -5.53 -4.31 -18.33
C SER A 36 -5.82 -5.79 -18.14
N VAL A 37 -5.77 -6.25 -16.89
CA VAL A 37 -6.04 -7.65 -16.54
C VAL A 37 -7.47 -7.88 -16.09
N ALA A 38 -8.07 -6.89 -15.44
CA ALA A 38 -9.47 -6.90 -15.02
C ALA A 38 -10.03 -5.46 -14.99
N PHE A 39 -11.32 -5.33 -15.16
CA PHE A 39 -12.02 -4.07 -15.00
C PHE A 39 -13.43 -4.31 -14.47
N LEU A 40 -13.78 -3.66 -13.38
CA LEU A 40 -15.06 -3.78 -12.70
C LEU A 40 -15.71 -2.41 -12.54
N ILE A 41 -17.03 -2.35 -12.69
CA ILE A 41 -17.84 -1.19 -12.29
C ILE A 41 -18.85 -1.67 -11.25
N ILE A 42 -18.73 -1.12 -10.06
CA ILE A 42 -19.56 -1.45 -8.90
C ILE A 42 -20.31 -0.18 -8.46
N ARG A 43 -21.59 -0.32 -8.17
CA ARG A 43 -22.43 0.76 -7.63
C ARG A 43 -23.47 0.20 -6.66
N ASN A 44 -23.52 0.74 -5.44
CA ASN A 44 -24.47 0.33 -4.40
C ASN A 44 -24.46 -1.21 -4.20
N ASP A 45 -23.27 -1.76 -3.96
CA ASP A 45 -23.04 -3.18 -3.76
C ASP A 45 -23.49 -4.10 -4.91
N SER A 46 -23.66 -3.53 -6.10
CA SER A 46 -24.04 -4.27 -7.30
C SER A 46 -22.93 -4.17 -8.34
N ILE A 47 -22.54 -5.31 -8.91
CA ILE A 47 -21.62 -5.39 -10.03
C ILE A 47 -22.43 -5.06 -11.31
N LEU A 48 -22.12 -3.92 -11.92
CA LEU A 48 -22.74 -3.48 -13.16
C LEU A 48 -21.96 -3.91 -14.40
N TYR A 49 -20.66 -4.13 -14.25
CA TYR A 49 -19.78 -4.61 -15.30
C TYR A 49 -18.59 -5.30 -14.66
N GLU A 50 -18.22 -6.47 -15.16
CA GLU A 50 -17.04 -7.23 -14.73
C GLU A 50 -16.48 -7.96 -15.94
N GLN A 51 -15.21 -7.69 -16.24
CA GLN A 51 -14.50 -8.35 -17.33
C GLN A 51 -13.05 -8.62 -16.95
N TYR A 52 -12.59 -9.78 -17.35
CA TYR A 52 -11.20 -10.21 -17.24
C TYR A 52 -10.60 -10.31 -18.65
N TYR A 53 -9.34 -9.98 -18.78
CA TYR A 53 -8.68 -9.84 -20.06
C TYR A 53 -7.47 -10.75 -20.17
N GLN A 54 -7.05 -11.03 -21.40
CA GLN A 54 -5.95 -11.93 -21.71
C GLN A 54 -6.22 -13.34 -21.16
N LYS A 55 -5.41 -13.85 -20.22
CA LYS A 55 -5.57 -15.16 -19.58
C LYS A 55 -6.01 -15.06 -18.11
N TYR A 56 -6.40 -13.86 -17.66
CA TYR A 56 -6.78 -13.63 -16.28
C TYR A 56 -8.26 -13.98 -16.06
N THR A 57 -8.54 -14.42 -14.85
CA THR A 57 -9.86 -14.74 -14.32
C THR A 57 -10.05 -14.09 -12.95
N ASP A 58 -11.21 -14.24 -12.35
CA ASP A 58 -11.51 -13.84 -10.97
C ASP A 58 -10.61 -14.52 -9.94
N GLU A 59 -10.10 -15.72 -10.22
CA GLU A 59 -9.17 -16.45 -9.36
C GLU A 59 -7.69 -16.07 -9.56
N SER A 60 -7.39 -15.22 -10.53
CA SER A 60 -6.01 -14.86 -10.87
C SER A 60 -5.38 -13.99 -9.79
N ILE A 61 -4.19 -14.38 -9.33
CA ILE A 61 -3.40 -13.59 -8.39
C ILE A 61 -2.61 -12.53 -9.15
N VAL A 62 -2.83 -11.27 -8.80
CA VAL A 62 -2.14 -10.14 -9.39
C VAL A 62 -1.47 -9.28 -8.31
N ALA A 63 -0.35 -8.64 -8.66
CA ALA A 63 0.33 -7.73 -7.75
C ALA A 63 -0.46 -6.43 -7.61
N SER A 64 -0.75 -6.02 -6.38
CA SER A 64 -1.45 -4.76 -6.07
C SER A 64 -0.55 -3.54 -6.18
N PHE A 65 0.77 -3.74 -6.25
CA PHE A 65 1.77 -2.66 -6.28
C PHE A 65 1.45 -1.56 -5.26
N SER A 66 1.33 -0.32 -5.71
CA SER A 66 1.16 0.84 -4.83
C SER A 66 -0.22 0.93 -4.15
N ALA A 67 -1.21 0.14 -4.55
CA ALA A 67 -2.45 0.04 -3.79
C ALA A 67 -2.21 -0.46 -2.35
N ALA A 68 -1.17 -1.26 -2.12
CA ALA A 68 -0.75 -1.69 -0.78
C ALA A 68 -0.41 -0.52 0.17
N LYS A 69 -0.02 0.65 -0.36
CA LYS A 69 0.25 1.84 0.46
C LYS A 69 -0.98 2.34 1.20
N SER A 70 -2.16 2.19 0.61
CA SER A 70 -3.44 2.55 1.24
C SER A 70 -3.71 1.70 2.48
N TYR A 71 -3.42 0.41 2.42
CA TYR A 71 -3.52 -0.47 3.60
C TYR A 71 -2.54 -0.05 4.68
N THR A 72 -1.30 0.28 4.33
CA THR A 72 -0.30 0.75 5.32
C THR A 72 -0.76 2.05 5.99
N SER A 73 -1.32 2.99 5.22
CA SER A 73 -1.89 4.22 5.77
C SER A 73 -3.06 3.94 6.72
N ALA A 74 -3.98 3.03 6.34
CA ALA A 74 -5.09 2.63 7.19
C ALA A 74 -4.61 1.97 8.49
N LEU A 75 -3.50 1.21 8.46
CA LEU A 75 -2.90 0.62 9.66
C LEU A 75 -2.32 1.66 10.62
N ILE A 76 -1.82 2.79 10.14
CA ILE A 76 -1.45 3.92 11.02
C ILE A 76 -2.70 4.41 11.75
N GLY A 77 -3.82 4.61 11.04
CA GLY A 77 -5.10 4.98 11.66
C GLY A 77 -5.58 3.97 12.68
N ALA A 78 -5.48 2.67 12.39
CA ALA A 78 -5.83 1.61 13.34
C ALA A 78 -4.92 1.63 14.59
N ALA A 79 -3.61 1.84 14.41
CA ALA A 79 -2.67 1.93 15.53
C ALA A 79 -2.92 3.17 16.40
N MET A 80 -3.42 4.25 15.81
CA MET A 80 -3.87 5.42 16.56
C MET A 80 -5.15 5.12 17.35
N ALA A 81 -6.12 4.47 16.72
CA ALA A 81 -7.37 4.08 17.39
C ALA A 81 -7.13 3.12 18.57
N ASP A 82 -6.15 2.24 18.44
CA ASP A 82 -5.73 1.32 19.50
C ASP A 82 -4.83 1.99 20.57
N GLY A 83 -4.43 3.24 20.38
CA GLY A 83 -3.59 4.00 21.33
C GLY A 83 -2.09 3.70 21.25
N PHE A 84 -1.62 2.93 20.27
CA PHE A 84 -0.20 2.65 20.05
C PHE A 84 0.57 3.84 19.46
N ILE A 85 -0.11 4.66 18.67
CA ILE A 85 0.39 5.93 18.13
C ILE A 85 -0.54 7.03 18.65
N LYS A 86 0.03 8.05 19.28
CA LYS A 86 -0.77 9.11 19.91
C LYS A 86 -1.13 10.23 18.93
N ASP A 87 -0.16 10.61 18.08
CA ASP A 87 -0.30 11.72 17.15
C ASP A 87 0.54 11.46 15.89
N VAL A 88 0.01 11.82 14.71
CA VAL A 88 0.75 11.77 13.44
C VAL A 88 1.90 12.79 13.39
N ASN A 89 1.89 13.81 14.26
CA ASN A 89 2.98 14.77 14.41
C ASN A 89 4.15 14.24 15.23
N GLU A 90 4.09 13.03 15.78
CA GLU A 90 5.22 12.43 16.46
C GLU A 90 6.40 12.21 15.51
N PRO A 91 7.64 12.53 15.96
CA PRO A 91 8.83 12.21 15.19
C PRO A 91 8.96 10.69 14.95
N ILE A 92 9.28 10.31 13.73
CA ILE A 92 9.46 8.90 13.38
C ILE A 92 10.57 8.22 14.16
N THR A 93 11.51 8.99 14.68
CA THR A 93 12.63 8.52 15.50
C THR A 93 12.18 8.01 16.88
N ASN A 94 10.94 8.28 17.31
CA ASN A 94 10.35 7.64 18.50
C ASN A 94 10.17 6.14 18.28
N TYR A 95 9.81 5.74 17.07
CA TYR A 95 9.57 4.36 16.67
C TYR A 95 10.77 3.71 15.99
N ILE A 96 11.63 4.51 15.33
CA ILE A 96 12.80 4.04 14.59
C ILE A 96 14.06 4.74 15.16
N PRO A 97 14.48 4.38 16.39
CA PRO A 97 15.55 5.09 17.09
C PRO A 97 16.91 5.02 16.38
N GLU A 98 17.15 4.03 15.54
CA GLU A 98 18.37 3.96 14.73
C GLU A 98 18.49 5.05 13.67
N LEU A 99 17.43 5.79 13.39
CA LEU A 99 17.46 6.96 12.51
C LEU A 99 17.88 8.25 13.24
N LYS A 100 17.96 8.25 14.56
CA LYS A 100 18.40 9.43 15.35
C LYS A 100 19.81 9.90 14.98
N SER A 101 20.66 9.00 14.51
CA SER A 101 22.01 9.34 14.05
C SER A 101 22.07 10.01 12.69
N ASN A 102 20.96 9.98 11.92
CA ASN A 102 20.89 10.55 10.60
C ASN A 102 20.39 12.00 10.69
N VAL A 103 21.16 12.93 10.15
CA VAL A 103 20.86 14.38 10.23
C VAL A 103 19.48 14.67 9.63
N GLY A 104 18.62 15.41 10.36
CA GLY A 104 17.30 15.85 9.91
C GLY A 104 16.17 14.84 10.10
N PHE A 105 16.45 13.60 10.52
CA PHE A 105 15.39 12.59 10.73
C PHE A 105 14.56 12.85 11.98
N ASP A 106 15.08 13.57 12.94
CA ASP A 106 14.39 14.04 14.14
C ASP A 106 13.22 14.99 13.84
N LYS A 107 13.27 15.64 12.67
CA LYS A 107 12.23 16.56 12.19
C LYS A 107 11.14 15.88 11.35
N ILE A 108 11.36 14.63 10.92
CA ILE A 108 10.39 13.90 10.11
C ILE A 108 9.32 13.33 11.03
N THR A 109 8.06 13.66 10.76
CA THR A 109 6.90 13.13 11.48
C THR A 109 6.23 12.00 10.69
N ILE A 110 5.33 11.26 11.36
CA ILE A 110 4.47 10.26 10.69
C ILE A 110 3.64 10.94 9.60
N GLU A 111 3.12 12.15 9.86
CA GLU A 111 2.37 12.93 8.89
C GLU A 111 3.18 13.22 7.61
N HIS A 112 4.43 13.63 7.74
CA HIS A 112 5.30 13.85 6.59
C HIS A 112 5.48 12.60 5.72
N LEU A 113 5.53 11.40 6.33
CA LEU A 113 5.56 10.14 5.59
C LEU A 113 4.23 9.86 4.88
N LEU A 114 3.09 10.06 5.55
CA LEU A 114 1.76 9.86 4.99
C LEU A 114 1.48 10.80 3.81
N GLN A 115 1.90 12.05 3.91
CA GLN A 115 1.73 13.08 2.88
C GLN A 115 2.79 13.05 1.78
N MET A 116 3.76 12.14 1.85
CA MET A 116 4.90 12.08 0.91
C MET A 116 5.73 13.37 0.88
N THR A 117 5.89 14.03 2.04
CA THR A 117 6.63 15.30 2.20
C THR A 117 7.84 15.17 3.12
N SER A 118 8.32 13.95 3.33
CA SER A 118 9.41 13.66 4.32
C SER A 118 10.77 14.27 3.99
N GLY A 119 11.01 14.66 2.74
CA GLY A 119 12.32 15.13 2.30
C GLY A 119 13.40 14.06 2.18
N ILE A 120 13.09 12.78 2.41
CA ILE A 120 14.07 11.69 2.33
C ILE A 120 14.55 11.53 0.88
N GLU A 121 15.87 11.51 0.70
CA GLU A 121 16.52 11.25 -0.59
C GLU A 121 16.15 9.84 -1.07
N SER A 122 15.49 9.75 -2.23
CA SER A 122 15.17 8.47 -2.84
C SER A 122 14.98 8.61 -4.36
N ASN A 123 15.54 7.68 -5.09
CA ASN A 123 15.36 7.59 -6.54
C ASN A 123 14.38 6.45 -6.85
N GLU A 124 13.18 6.83 -7.32
CA GLU A 124 12.12 5.90 -7.72
C GLU A 124 12.29 5.36 -9.15
N SER A 125 13.49 5.39 -9.72
CA SER A 125 13.75 4.81 -11.04
C SER A 125 13.62 3.28 -10.99
N TYR A 126 12.59 2.76 -11.62
CA TYR A 126 12.34 1.31 -11.75
C TYR A 126 13.14 0.65 -12.87
N TYR A 127 13.80 1.46 -13.73
CA TYR A 127 14.62 0.96 -14.85
C TYR A 127 16.02 0.53 -14.43
N ASN A 128 16.47 0.92 -13.26
CA ASN A 128 17.80 0.55 -12.75
C ASN A 128 17.70 -0.66 -11.79
N PRO A 129 18.12 -1.88 -12.19
CA PRO A 129 18.04 -3.07 -11.37
C PRO A 129 18.93 -3.02 -10.12
N PHE A 130 19.90 -2.09 -10.07
CA PHE A 130 20.77 -1.84 -8.91
C PHE A 130 20.36 -0.57 -8.14
N GLY A 131 19.28 0.09 -8.57
CA GLY A 131 18.77 1.33 -7.99
C GLY A 131 18.13 1.14 -6.61
N GLN A 132 17.73 2.26 -6.02
CA GLN A 132 17.08 2.26 -4.71
C GLN A 132 15.73 1.54 -4.75
N ALA A 133 14.94 1.72 -5.80
CA ALA A 133 13.66 1.03 -5.97
C ALA A 133 13.85 -0.49 -5.97
N ALA A 134 14.81 -1.01 -6.76
CA ALA A 134 15.11 -2.44 -6.78
C ALA A 134 15.54 -2.97 -5.41
N ARG A 135 16.31 -2.20 -4.64
CA ARG A 135 16.72 -2.56 -3.26
C ARG A 135 15.56 -2.60 -2.28
N LEU A 136 14.55 -1.73 -2.45
CA LEU A 136 13.35 -1.74 -1.62
C LEU A 136 12.46 -2.95 -1.92
N TYR A 137 12.32 -3.34 -3.20
CA TYR A 137 11.45 -4.44 -3.61
C TYR A 137 12.09 -5.83 -3.50
N TYR A 138 13.40 -5.92 -3.77
CA TYR A 138 14.12 -7.20 -3.85
C TYR A 138 15.23 -7.33 -2.81
N GLY A 139 15.45 -6.31 -2.00
CA GLY A 139 16.47 -6.29 -0.95
C GLY A 139 16.12 -7.26 0.18
N ARG A 140 17.15 -7.88 0.76
CA ARG A 140 16.98 -8.87 1.83
C ARG A 140 16.86 -8.26 3.23
N SER A 141 17.05 -6.95 3.41
CA SER A 141 17.00 -6.30 4.71
C SER A 141 16.75 -4.79 4.60
N LEU A 142 15.49 -4.40 4.74
CA LEU A 142 15.07 -3.01 4.84
C LEU A 142 15.75 -2.32 6.04
N ARG A 143 15.83 -2.99 7.20
CA ARG A 143 16.42 -2.46 8.44
C ARG A 143 17.89 -2.06 8.30
N LYS A 144 18.66 -2.73 7.43
CA LYS A 144 20.03 -2.31 7.10
C LYS A 144 20.07 -1.14 6.13
N TYR A 145 19.10 -1.10 5.22
CA TYR A 145 19.01 -0.06 4.20
C TYR A 145 18.66 1.30 4.81
N ILE A 146 17.67 1.35 5.72
CA ILE A 146 17.20 2.62 6.32
C ILE A 146 18.29 3.39 7.05
N LYS A 147 19.30 2.72 7.63
CA LYS A 147 20.44 3.37 8.30
C LYS A 147 21.29 4.24 7.37
N LYS A 148 21.16 4.09 6.06
CA LYS A 148 21.92 4.83 5.04
C LYS A 148 21.12 5.96 4.41
N LEU A 149 19.87 6.14 4.82
CA LEU A 149 19.00 7.18 4.30
C LEU A 149 19.51 8.57 4.70
N LYS A 150 19.26 9.54 3.83
CA LYS A 150 19.59 10.95 4.03
C LYS A 150 18.35 11.81 3.79
N VAL A 151 18.35 13.02 4.32
CA VAL A 151 17.35 14.04 4.02
C VAL A 151 17.94 14.97 2.95
N GLU A 152 17.19 15.19 1.87
CA GLU A 152 17.59 16.03 0.73
C GLU A 152 17.08 17.47 0.90
N TYR A 153 15.88 17.63 1.48
CA TYR A 153 15.26 18.94 1.73
C TYR A 153 14.41 18.90 3.02
N GLU A 154 14.07 20.07 3.52
CA GLU A 154 13.33 20.22 4.80
C GLU A 154 11.99 19.48 4.73
N PRO A 155 11.67 18.62 5.73
CA PRO A 155 10.39 17.93 5.82
C PRO A 155 9.20 18.89 5.81
N GLY A 156 8.11 18.50 5.16
CA GLY A 156 6.89 19.29 5.04
C GLY A 156 6.90 20.33 3.91
N THR A 157 8.04 20.59 3.26
CA THR A 157 8.14 21.70 2.28
C THR A 157 7.81 21.33 0.85
N ARG A 158 7.93 20.02 0.48
CA ARG A 158 7.77 19.59 -0.91
C ARG A 158 7.17 18.18 -0.97
N PHE A 159 6.15 18.01 -1.78
CA PHE A 159 5.64 16.69 -2.16
C PHE A 159 6.62 15.99 -3.10
N ALA A 160 6.99 14.76 -2.76
CA ALA A 160 7.71 13.85 -3.64
C ALA A 160 7.29 12.41 -3.35
N TYR A 161 6.68 11.77 -4.33
CA TYR A 161 6.28 10.37 -4.19
C TYR A 161 7.50 9.48 -4.00
N ARG A 162 7.59 8.86 -2.81
CA ARG A 162 8.74 8.04 -2.40
C ARG A 162 8.24 6.78 -1.68
N SER A 163 8.50 5.61 -2.24
CA SER A 163 8.08 4.33 -1.65
C SER A 163 8.73 4.07 -0.29
N ILE A 164 9.89 4.66 -0.02
CA ILE A 164 10.54 4.56 1.28
C ILE A 164 9.67 5.10 2.42
N ASN A 165 8.83 6.13 2.16
CA ASN A 165 7.93 6.67 3.17
C ASN A 165 6.99 5.59 3.69
N THR A 166 6.37 4.83 2.78
CA THR A 166 5.46 3.74 3.16
C THR A 166 6.17 2.57 3.85
N GLN A 167 7.41 2.28 3.44
CA GLN A 167 8.21 1.26 4.12
C GLN A 167 8.51 1.65 5.57
N LEU A 168 8.81 2.93 5.82
CA LEU A 168 9.00 3.44 7.19
C LEU A 168 7.70 3.42 7.98
N LEU A 169 6.54 3.76 7.38
CA LEU A 169 5.24 3.63 8.02
C LEU A 169 4.95 2.18 8.44
N GLY A 170 5.22 1.20 7.57
CA GLY A 170 5.08 -0.22 7.92
C GLY A 170 5.95 -0.62 9.11
N LEU A 171 7.20 -0.15 9.14
CA LEU A 171 8.11 -0.41 10.27
C LEU A 171 7.65 0.28 11.56
N ILE A 172 7.05 1.47 11.47
CA ILE A 172 6.44 2.17 12.62
C ILE A 172 5.29 1.33 13.18
N VAL A 173 4.39 0.84 12.31
CA VAL A 173 3.28 -0.03 12.75
C VAL A 173 3.82 -1.26 13.50
N GLU A 174 4.76 -1.99 12.91
CA GLU A 174 5.34 -3.19 13.55
C GLU A 174 5.92 -2.89 14.94
N ARG A 175 6.59 -1.76 15.10
CA ARG A 175 7.25 -1.40 16.36
C ARG A 175 6.31 -0.83 17.41
N ALA A 176 5.35 -0.02 16.97
CA ALA A 176 4.34 0.53 17.86
C ALA A 176 3.46 -0.59 18.44
N THR A 177 3.05 -1.54 17.60
CA THR A 177 2.14 -2.62 17.99
C THR A 177 2.85 -3.87 18.51
N SER A 178 4.17 -4.00 18.31
CA SER A 178 4.93 -5.23 18.54
C SER A 178 4.39 -6.46 17.81
N THR A 179 3.66 -6.25 16.71
CA THR A 179 3.01 -7.26 15.89
C THR A 179 3.51 -7.14 14.45
N SER A 180 3.61 -8.25 13.70
CA SER A 180 3.97 -8.15 12.29
C SER A 180 2.94 -7.33 11.52
N ILE A 181 3.37 -6.58 10.50
CA ILE A 181 2.43 -5.80 9.69
C ILE A 181 1.35 -6.68 9.06
N THR A 182 1.68 -7.92 8.71
CA THR A 182 0.73 -8.88 8.11
C THR A 182 -0.32 -9.34 9.12
N ASP A 183 0.10 -9.66 10.34
CA ASP A 183 -0.84 -10.11 11.38
C ASP A 183 -1.73 -8.96 11.84
N TYR A 184 -1.15 -7.76 11.99
CA TYR A 184 -1.91 -6.57 12.36
C TYR A 184 -2.89 -6.15 11.25
N LEU A 185 -2.48 -6.26 9.96
CA LEU A 185 -3.37 -6.06 8.84
C LEU A 185 -4.52 -7.05 8.83
N ASN A 186 -4.23 -8.33 9.07
CA ASN A 186 -5.26 -9.35 9.15
C ASN A 186 -6.26 -9.04 10.25
N GLU A 187 -5.77 -8.73 11.46
CA GLU A 187 -6.61 -8.48 12.62
C GLU A 187 -7.48 -7.23 12.44
N LYS A 188 -6.93 -6.13 11.97
CA LYS A 188 -7.62 -4.83 11.99
C LYS A 188 -8.42 -4.54 10.73
N ILE A 189 -8.07 -5.13 9.61
CA ILE A 189 -8.67 -4.76 8.33
C ILE A 189 -9.11 -6.01 7.56
N TRP A 190 -8.17 -6.91 7.23
CA TRP A 190 -8.39 -7.93 6.20
C TRP A 190 -9.55 -8.86 6.49
N LYS A 191 -9.61 -9.43 7.70
CA LYS A 191 -10.69 -10.35 8.09
C LYS A 191 -12.09 -9.72 8.08
N HIS A 192 -12.17 -8.38 8.06
CA HIS A 192 -13.44 -7.65 8.06
C HIS A 192 -13.88 -7.19 6.65
N LEU A 193 -13.02 -7.35 5.64
CA LEU A 193 -13.32 -6.92 4.27
C LEU A 193 -14.27 -7.87 3.52
N GLY A 194 -14.53 -9.07 4.04
CA GLY A 194 -15.36 -10.04 3.35
C GLY A 194 -14.73 -10.58 2.05
N THR A 195 -13.40 -10.73 2.01
CA THR A 195 -12.68 -11.19 0.82
C THR A 195 -13.01 -12.63 0.46
N GLU A 196 -13.17 -12.92 -0.82
CA GLU A 196 -13.53 -14.25 -1.35
C GLU A 196 -12.32 -15.18 -1.49
N THR A 197 -11.12 -14.61 -1.64
CA THR A 197 -9.89 -15.36 -1.88
C THR A 197 -8.79 -14.94 -0.91
N ASP A 198 -7.80 -15.82 -0.73
CA ASP A 198 -6.61 -15.51 0.04
C ASP A 198 -5.74 -14.46 -0.64
N ALA A 199 -5.00 -13.69 0.16
CA ALA A 199 -3.96 -12.82 -0.35
C ALA A 199 -2.63 -13.07 0.32
N SER A 200 -1.55 -12.62 -0.31
CA SER A 200 -0.20 -12.67 0.26
C SER A 200 0.36 -11.27 0.44
N TRP A 201 1.21 -11.12 1.47
CA TRP A 201 1.97 -9.91 1.72
C TRP A 201 3.45 -10.24 1.66
N SER A 202 4.18 -9.59 0.74
CA SER A 202 5.62 -9.81 0.63
C SER A 202 6.35 -9.17 1.80
N ILE A 203 7.20 -9.94 2.44
CA ILE A 203 8.05 -9.48 3.55
C ILE A 203 9.52 -9.62 3.17
N ASP A 204 10.39 -8.81 3.80
CA ASP A 204 11.81 -9.03 3.75
C ASP A 204 12.22 -10.24 4.65
N ARG A 205 13.48 -10.48 4.84
CA ARG A 205 13.97 -11.67 5.53
C ARG A 205 13.34 -11.82 6.92
N LYS A 206 12.75 -13.00 7.20
CA LYS A 206 12.45 -13.43 8.57
C LYS A 206 13.75 -13.39 9.40
N LYS A 207 13.65 -12.86 10.62
CA LYS A 207 14.72 -13.02 11.60
C LYS A 207 14.81 -14.46 12.08
#